data_fe793e727147a9545cfa7c8128a35a20
#
_entry.id   fe793e727147a9545cfa7c8128a35a20
#
_cell.length_a   1.000
_cell.length_b   1.000
_cell.length_c   1.000
_cell.angle_alpha   90.00
_cell.angle_beta   90.00
_cell.angle_gamma   90.00
#
_symmetry.space_group_name_H-M   'P 1'
#
loop_
_entity.id
_entity.type
_entity.pdbx_description
1 polymer ?
#
loop_
_entity_poly.entity_id
_entity_poly.type
_entity_poly.pdbx_seq_one_letter_code
_entity_poly.pdbx_strand_id
1 'polypeptide(L)'
;EQEADIYVDSPFYTFLTDAFGFEPVVSGLLVGDEFDLDIALSVGGDGTFLRTAARVNKQDIPILGINTGRLGFLADVSSNEVEDTLDEIFKNYYKVEERTLLRLYTEDRAFRGYNYALNEIAVLKRDSSSMITIHTFLNGEYLTSYQADGLVVATPTGSTAYSMSVNGPIIVPQSNSIVLSPVAPHSLNVRPLVIPDSDIITLRVESRNKYFLISLDGRSEIFPAGIELKMSK
;
A
#
# COMPACT_ATOMS: atom_id res chain seq x y z
N GLU A 1 -30.82 -20.09 -6.11
CA GLU A 1 -30.55 -18.63 -6.29
C GLU A 1 -30.08 -18.12 -4.95
N GLN A 2 -28.91 -17.51 -4.93
CA GLN A 2 -28.34 -16.87 -3.73
C GLN A 2 -28.64 -15.39 -3.86
N GLU A 3 -29.24 -14.78 -2.82
CA GLU A 3 -29.56 -13.36 -2.81
C GLU A 3 -28.42 -12.61 -2.11
N ALA A 4 -27.88 -11.58 -2.78
CA ALA A 4 -26.91 -10.66 -2.22
C ALA A 4 -27.26 -9.23 -2.64
N ASP A 5 -27.09 -8.30 -1.72
CA ASP A 5 -27.16 -6.88 -2.01
C ASP A 5 -25.85 -6.42 -2.64
N ILE A 6 -25.92 -5.94 -3.88
CA ILE A 6 -24.75 -5.51 -4.63
C ILE A 6 -24.64 -3.99 -4.60
N TYR A 7 -23.56 -3.49 -4.03
CA TYR A 7 -23.21 -2.07 -4.05
C TYR A 7 -22.02 -1.83 -4.97
N VAL A 8 -22.11 -0.83 -5.81
CA VAL A 8 -21.03 -0.53 -6.78
C VAL A 8 -20.45 0.85 -6.50
N ASP A 9 -19.13 0.96 -6.62
CA ASP A 9 -18.42 2.23 -6.55
C ASP A 9 -18.94 3.20 -7.63
N SER A 10 -19.38 4.40 -7.23
CA SER A 10 -20.03 5.34 -8.14
C SER A 10 -19.19 5.68 -9.39
N PRO A 11 -17.88 5.97 -9.30
CA PRO A 11 -17.02 6.13 -10.48
C PRO A 11 -16.98 4.90 -11.37
N PHE A 12 -16.97 3.70 -10.80
CA PHE A 12 -16.95 2.46 -11.59
C PHE A 12 -18.29 2.21 -12.28
N TYR A 13 -19.40 2.46 -11.61
CA TYR A 13 -20.73 2.40 -12.23
C TYR A 13 -20.83 3.35 -13.43
N THR A 14 -20.41 4.62 -13.26
CA THR A 14 -20.37 5.60 -14.35
C THR A 14 -19.50 5.12 -15.51
N PHE A 15 -18.35 4.52 -15.23
CA PHE A 15 -17.49 3.95 -16.27
C PHE A 15 -18.17 2.83 -17.05
N LEU A 16 -18.91 1.92 -16.38
CA LEU A 16 -19.64 0.85 -17.04
C LEU A 16 -20.76 1.40 -17.96
N THR A 17 -21.48 2.39 -17.49
CA THR A 17 -22.59 2.99 -18.26
C THR A 17 -22.07 3.80 -19.44
N ASP A 18 -21.08 4.67 -19.25
CA ASP A 18 -20.60 5.60 -20.28
C ASP A 18 -19.73 4.91 -21.33
N ALA A 19 -18.86 3.98 -20.91
CA ALA A 19 -17.92 3.33 -21.83
C ALA A 19 -18.52 2.10 -22.53
N PHE A 20 -19.43 1.39 -21.89
CA PHE A 20 -19.96 0.11 -22.40
C PHE A 20 -21.46 0.09 -22.60
N GLY A 21 -22.20 1.15 -22.18
CA GLY A 21 -23.66 1.14 -22.20
C GLY A 21 -24.27 0.06 -21.32
N PHE A 22 -23.52 -0.41 -20.31
CA PHE A 22 -23.95 -1.47 -19.40
C PHE A 22 -24.43 -0.87 -18.08
N GLU A 23 -25.71 -1.05 -17.80
CA GLU A 23 -26.35 -0.60 -16.56
C GLU A 23 -26.62 -1.80 -15.64
N PRO A 24 -25.68 -2.16 -14.74
CA PRO A 24 -25.91 -3.26 -13.82
C PRO A 24 -27.05 -2.95 -12.83
N VAL A 25 -27.86 -3.97 -12.53
CA VAL A 25 -28.84 -3.87 -11.46
C VAL A 25 -28.11 -3.96 -10.13
N VAL A 26 -28.21 -2.93 -9.29
CA VAL A 26 -27.50 -2.82 -8.02
C VAL A 26 -28.43 -2.37 -6.91
N SER A 27 -28.15 -2.75 -5.66
CA SER A 27 -28.88 -2.33 -4.47
C SER A 27 -28.56 -0.86 -4.12
N GLY A 28 -27.37 -0.37 -4.51
CA GLY A 28 -26.96 1.02 -4.32
C GLY A 28 -25.60 1.38 -4.88
N LEU A 29 -25.28 2.66 -4.84
CA LEU A 29 -23.98 3.19 -5.24
C LEU A 29 -23.19 3.64 -4.01
N LEU A 30 -21.91 3.28 -3.95
CA LEU A 30 -21.00 3.73 -2.92
C LEU A 30 -20.48 5.12 -3.28
N VAL A 31 -20.83 6.11 -2.44
CA VAL A 31 -20.37 7.48 -2.54
C VAL A 31 -19.69 7.85 -1.23
N GLY A 32 -18.43 8.32 -1.31
CA GLY A 32 -17.64 8.63 -0.11
C GLY A 32 -16.92 7.40 0.46
N ASP A 33 -16.46 7.50 1.71
CA ASP A 33 -15.53 6.53 2.32
C ASP A 33 -16.16 5.79 3.52
N GLU A 34 -17.44 6.02 3.82
CA GLU A 34 -18.16 5.34 4.90
C GLU A 34 -19.23 4.43 4.29
N PHE A 35 -19.10 3.15 4.51
CA PHE A 35 -20.04 2.11 4.05
C PHE A 35 -19.89 0.87 4.94
N ASP A 36 -20.94 0.07 5.00
CA ASP A 36 -21.01 -1.20 5.75
C ASP A 36 -21.27 -2.33 4.74
N LEU A 37 -20.30 -3.23 4.60
CA LEU A 37 -20.31 -4.33 3.64
C LEU A 37 -19.71 -5.58 4.27
N ASP A 38 -20.21 -6.75 3.92
CA ASP A 38 -19.65 -8.02 4.36
C ASP A 38 -18.32 -8.35 3.66
N ILE A 39 -18.18 -7.97 2.38
CA ILE A 39 -16.98 -8.22 1.57
C ILE A 39 -16.86 -7.17 0.46
N ALA A 40 -15.65 -6.77 0.14
CA ALA A 40 -15.33 -5.90 -0.99
C ALA A 40 -14.67 -6.71 -2.12
N LEU A 41 -15.18 -6.58 -3.35
CA LEU A 41 -14.57 -7.17 -4.54
C LEU A 41 -13.72 -6.14 -5.25
N SER A 42 -12.43 -6.43 -5.39
CA SER A 42 -11.50 -5.60 -6.16
C SER A 42 -11.27 -6.24 -7.52
N VAL A 43 -11.89 -5.68 -8.56
CA VAL A 43 -11.80 -6.21 -9.94
C VAL A 43 -10.75 -5.45 -10.72
N GLY A 44 -9.63 -6.10 -11.04
CA GLY A 44 -8.47 -5.49 -11.73
C GLY A 44 -7.17 -6.17 -11.35
N GLY A 45 -6.07 -5.45 -11.36
CA GLY A 45 -4.76 -5.91 -10.89
C GLY A 45 -4.41 -5.36 -9.49
N ASP A 46 -3.17 -5.59 -9.06
CA ASP A 46 -2.67 -5.15 -7.74
C ASP A 46 -2.87 -3.66 -7.48
N GLY A 47 -2.70 -2.80 -8.48
CA GLY A 47 -2.96 -1.37 -8.33
C GLY A 47 -4.43 -1.03 -8.02
N THR A 48 -5.39 -1.83 -8.51
CA THR A 48 -6.81 -1.70 -8.15
C THR A 48 -7.04 -2.18 -6.73
N PHE A 49 -6.41 -3.29 -6.36
CA PHE A 49 -6.46 -3.83 -5.00
C PHE A 49 -5.96 -2.81 -3.97
N LEU A 50 -4.82 -2.15 -4.22
CA LEU A 50 -4.28 -1.10 -3.35
C LEU A 50 -5.26 0.08 -3.18
N ARG A 51 -5.96 0.49 -4.26
CA ARG A 51 -6.99 1.53 -4.16
C ARG A 51 -8.20 1.06 -3.35
N THR A 52 -8.63 -0.20 -3.53
CA THR A 52 -9.70 -0.79 -2.73
C THR A 52 -9.30 -0.86 -1.26
N ALA A 53 -8.10 -1.33 -0.94
CA ALA A 53 -7.58 -1.38 0.42
C ALA A 53 -7.53 0.01 1.08
N ALA A 54 -7.07 1.04 0.35
CA ALA A 54 -7.07 2.41 0.83
C ALA A 54 -8.49 2.93 1.10
N ARG A 55 -9.48 2.52 0.33
CA ARG A 55 -10.87 2.93 0.47
C ARG A 55 -11.61 2.20 1.57
N VAL A 56 -11.41 0.89 1.69
CA VAL A 56 -11.95 0.07 2.80
C VAL A 56 -11.39 0.53 4.15
N ASN A 57 -10.11 0.91 4.16
CA ASN A 57 -9.44 1.55 5.30
C ASN A 57 -9.67 0.78 6.62
N LYS A 58 -10.26 1.47 7.62
CA LYS A 58 -10.45 0.98 8.99
C LYS A 58 -11.77 0.23 9.23
N GLN A 59 -12.48 -0.09 8.18
CA GLN A 59 -13.81 -0.69 8.28
C GLN A 59 -13.76 -2.20 8.48
N ASP A 60 -12.54 -2.79 8.52
CA ASP A 60 -12.32 -4.24 8.72
C ASP A 60 -13.09 -5.14 7.73
N ILE A 61 -13.36 -4.62 6.53
CA ILE A 61 -14.05 -5.34 5.47
C ILE A 61 -13.06 -6.23 4.72
N PRO A 62 -13.25 -7.53 4.63
CA PRO A 62 -12.43 -8.42 3.82
C PRO A 62 -12.45 -8.02 2.34
N ILE A 63 -11.30 -8.13 1.67
CA ILE A 63 -11.18 -7.79 0.25
C ILE A 63 -10.82 -9.06 -0.53
N LEU A 64 -11.62 -9.36 -1.56
CA LEU A 64 -11.28 -10.36 -2.56
C LEU A 64 -10.74 -9.70 -3.81
N GLY A 65 -9.54 -10.08 -4.24
CA GLY A 65 -8.92 -9.59 -5.46
C GLY A 65 -9.22 -10.49 -6.66
N ILE A 66 -9.96 -9.98 -7.64
CA ILE A 66 -10.24 -10.66 -8.90
C ILE A 66 -9.34 -10.06 -9.98
N ASN A 67 -8.44 -10.87 -10.52
CA ASN A 67 -7.49 -10.46 -11.54
C ASN A 67 -8.11 -10.52 -12.95
N THR A 68 -8.09 -9.39 -13.64
CA THR A 68 -8.60 -9.28 -15.04
C THR A 68 -7.49 -9.20 -16.08
N GLY A 69 -6.22 -9.34 -15.68
CA GLY A 69 -5.06 -9.19 -16.56
C GLY A 69 -3.94 -10.18 -16.22
N ARG A 70 -2.73 -9.66 -16.05
CA ARG A 70 -1.61 -10.48 -15.60
C ARG A 70 -1.73 -10.76 -14.12
N LEU A 71 -1.52 -12.00 -13.72
CA LEU A 71 -1.52 -12.43 -12.32
C LEU A 71 -0.54 -11.57 -11.52
N GLY A 72 -1.03 -11.00 -10.40
CA GLY A 72 -0.26 -10.23 -9.44
C GLY A 72 -0.01 -11.00 -8.15
N PHE A 73 0.34 -10.28 -7.08
CA PHE A 73 0.56 -10.84 -5.76
C PHE A 73 -0.59 -10.58 -4.78
N LEU A 74 -1.53 -9.68 -5.14
CA LEU A 74 -2.65 -9.27 -4.29
C LEU A 74 -4.00 -9.75 -4.84
N ALA A 75 -4.22 -9.62 -6.15
CA ALA A 75 -5.40 -10.11 -6.84
C ALA A 75 -5.06 -11.49 -7.44
N ASP A 76 -5.45 -12.55 -6.74
CA ASP A 76 -5.05 -13.93 -7.02
C ASP A 76 -6.15 -14.80 -7.63
N VAL A 77 -7.41 -14.35 -7.58
CA VAL A 77 -8.53 -15.05 -8.26
C VAL A 77 -8.56 -14.66 -9.73
N SER A 78 -8.40 -15.62 -10.61
CA SER A 78 -8.49 -15.38 -12.06
C SER A 78 -9.94 -15.23 -12.53
N SER A 79 -10.16 -14.58 -13.67
CA SER A 79 -11.50 -14.37 -14.22
C SER A 79 -12.28 -15.69 -14.48
N ASN A 80 -11.58 -16.80 -14.69
CA ASN A 80 -12.20 -18.10 -14.93
C ASN A 80 -12.63 -18.82 -13.64
N GLU A 81 -12.17 -18.37 -12.47
CA GLU A 81 -12.43 -18.95 -11.15
C GLU A 81 -13.48 -18.17 -10.36
N VAL A 82 -14.00 -17.08 -10.91
CA VAL A 82 -14.89 -16.14 -10.19
C VAL A 82 -16.18 -16.83 -9.73
N GLU A 83 -16.82 -17.63 -10.60
CA GLU A 83 -18.09 -18.30 -10.26
C GLU A 83 -17.90 -19.30 -9.12
N ASP A 84 -16.90 -20.16 -9.21
CA ASP A 84 -16.57 -21.15 -8.17
C ASP A 84 -16.19 -20.45 -6.85
N THR A 85 -15.40 -19.37 -6.92
CA THR A 85 -14.98 -18.59 -5.74
C THR A 85 -16.17 -17.91 -5.07
N LEU A 86 -17.10 -17.33 -5.82
CA LEU A 86 -18.31 -16.73 -5.25
C LEU A 86 -19.18 -17.81 -4.58
N ASP A 87 -19.31 -18.98 -5.20
CA ASP A 87 -20.02 -20.11 -4.61
C ASP A 87 -19.42 -20.57 -3.27
N GLU A 88 -18.08 -20.56 -3.15
CA GLU A 88 -17.39 -20.87 -1.91
C GLU A 88 -17.63 -19.79 -0.83
N ILE A 89 -17.63 -18.52 -1.22
CA ILE A 89 -17.94 -17.40 -0.31
C ILE A 89 -19.34 -17.53 0.25
N PHE A 90 -20.34 -17.79 -0.56
CA PHE A 90 -21.72 -17.97 -0.09
C PHE A 90 -21.89 -19.19 0.82
N LYS A 91 -21.05 -20.20 0.68
CA LYS A 91 -20.99 -21.36 1.59
C LYS A 91 -20.18 -21.08 2.86
N ASN A 92 -19.64 -19.87 3.04
CA ASN A 92 -18.67 -19.51 4.09
C ASN A 92 -17.43 -20.42 4.09
N TYR A 93 -17.00 -20.87 2.93
CA TYR A 93 -15.85 -21.74 2.76
C TYR A 93 -14.64 -20.93 2.26
N TYR A 94 -14.19 -20.01 3.09
CA TYR A 94 -13.00 -19.17 2.84
C TYR A 94 -12.26 -18.86 4.13
N LYS A 95 -11.03 -18.38 3.99
CA LYS A 95 -10.20 -17.92 5.11
C LYS A 95 -9.79 -16.47 4.87
N VAL A 96 -9.99 -15.63 5.88
CA VAL A 96 -9.46 -14.26 5.88
C VAL A 96 -8.00 -14.28 6.31
N GLU A 97 -7.15 -13.63 5.53
CA GLU A 97 -5.74 -13.42 5.83
C GLU A 97 -5.50 -11.96 6.23
N GLU A 98 -4.94 -11.76 7.41
CA GLU A 98 -4.56 -10.44 7.90
C GLU A 98 -3.25 -9.97 7.27
N ARG A 99 -3.20 -8.70 6.87
CA ARG A 99 -2.02 -8.06 6.29
C ARG A 99 -1.60 -6.86 7.13
N THR A 100 -0.28 -6.75 7.34
CA THR A 100 0.31 -5.60 8.02
C THR A 100 0.15 -4.34 7.19
N LEU A 101 -0.30 -3.25 7.82
CA LEU A 101 -0.28 -1.91 7.25
C LEU A 101 0.80 -1.07 7.93
N LEU A 102 1.47 -0.23 7.15
CA LEU A 102 2.36 0.81 7.67
C LEU A 102 1.62 2.13 7.74
N ARG A 103 1.65 2.78 8.90
CA ARG A 103 1.09 4.11 9.12
C ARG A 103 2.17 5.18 9.13
N LEU A 104 1.93 6.27 8.41
CA LEU A 104 2.77 7.48 8.44
C LEU A 104 2.20 8.51 9.42
N TYR A 105 3.06 9.03 10.30
CA TYR A 105 2.80 10.17 11.17
C TYR A 105 3.78 11.30 10.86
N THR A 106 3.26 12.51 10.79
CA THR A 106 4.03 13.74 10.60
C THR A 106 3.47 14.82 11.52
N GLU A 107 4.33 15.61 12.19
CA GLU A 107 3.88 16.57 13.19
C GLU A 107 3.23 17.82 12.57
N ASP A 108 3.86 18.40 11.54
CA ASP A 108 3.49 19.71 11.02
C ASP A 108 2.55 19.68 9.81
N ARG A 109 2.49 18.55 9.10
CA ARG A 109 1.74 18.44 7.85
C ARG A 109 1.28 17.01 7.62
N ALA A 110 -0.01 16.76 7.77
CA ALA A 110 -0.59 15.47 7.45
C ALA A 110 -0.43 15.13 5.95
N PHE A 111 -0.18 13.87 5.65
CA PHE A 111 -0.34 13.33 4.30
C PHE A 111 -1.81 13.42 3.90
N ARG A 112 -2.09 13.88 2.69
CA ARG A 112 -3.47 14.09 2.24
C ARG A 112 -4.18 12.75 2.07
N GLY A 113 -5.40 12.69 2.61
CA GLY A 113 -6.22 11.49 2.59
C GLY A 113 -5.69 10.40 3.52
N TYR A 114 -5.61 9.20 3.01
CA TYR A 114 -5.27 8.00 3.76
C TYR A 114 -3.76 7.87 4.00
N ASN A 115 -3.34 7.81 5.26
CA ASN A 115 -1.94 7.81 5.69
C ASN A 115 -1.36 6.42 5.99
N TYR A 116 -1.94 5.38 5.43
CA TYR A 116 -1.47 3.99 5.53
C TYR A 116 -0.99 3.48 4.18
N ALA A 117 -0.11 2.51 4.20
CA ALA A 117 0.36 1.76 3.04
C ALA A 117 0.28 0.25 3.31
N LEU A 118 -0.25 -0.50 2.34
CA LEU A 118 -0.26 -1.96 2.36
C LEU A 118 1.08 -2.52 1.88
N ASN A 119 1.68 -1.92 0.84
CA ASN A 119 2.98 -2.32 0.33
C ASN A 119 4.11 -1.56 1.02
N GLU A 120 4.23 -0.25 0.78
CA GLU A 120 5.39 0.50 1.25
C GLU A 120 5.13 2.00 1.42
N ILE A 121 5.95 2.60 2.25
CA ILE A 121 6.18 4.04 2.32
C ILE A 121 7.58 4.31 1.78
N ALA A 122 7.66 5.02 0.65
CA ALA A 122 8.93 5.40 0.05
C ALA A 122 9.23 6.88 0.29
N VAL A 123 10.42 7.16 0.79
CA VAL A 123 10.98 8.51 0.94
C VAL A 123 12.02 8.69 -0.15
N LEU A 124 11.76 9.59 -1.10
CA LEU A 124 12.54 9.72 -2.33
C LEU A 124 13.03 11.15 -2.52
N LYS A 125 14.16 11.30 -3.20
CA LYS A 125 14.58 12.62 -3.70
C LYS A 125 13.54 13.16 -4.68
N ARG A 126 13.34 14.47 -4.66
CA ARG A 126 12.44 15.13 -5.61
C ARG A 126 13.09 15.32 -6.99
N ASP A 127 14.37 15.68 -7.01
CA ASP A 127 15.07 16.07 -8.21
C ASP A 127 16.20 15.09 -8.57
N SER A 128 16.57 15.04 -9.83
CA SER A 128 17.57 14.10 -10.35
C SER A 128 19.02 14.45 -9.96
N SER A 129 19.29 15.68 -9.50
CA SER A 129 20.65 16.23 -9.43
C SER A 129 21.44 15.91 -8.16
N SER A 130 20.81 15.52 -7.06
CA SER A 130 21.52 15.21 -5.81
C SER A 130 20.82 14.13 -5.00
N MET A 131 21.62 13.31 -4.33
CA MET A 131 21.12 12.38 -3.31
C MET A 131 20.58 13.15 -2.10
N ILE A 132 19.76 12.48 -1.32
CA ILE A 132 19.29 12.93 -0.01
C ILE A 132 20.01 12.14 1.09
N THR A 133 20.08 12.71 2.30
CA THR A 133 20.54 12.00 3.48
C THR A 133 19.33 11.71 4.36
N ILE A 134 19.12 10.44 4.67
CA ILE A 134 18.00 9.97 5.51
C ILE A 134 18.58 9.41 6.80
N HIS A 135 18.46 10.18 7.90
CA HIS A 135 18.82 9.72 9.23
C HIS A 135 17.70 8.84 9.77
N THR A 136 18.03 7.61 10.10
CA THR A 136 17.07 6.60 10.54
C THR A 136 17.28 6.24 11.99
N PHE A 137 16.18 6.21 12.74
CA PHE A 137 16.14 5.86 14.14
C PHE A 137 15.12 4.73 14.33
N LEU A 138 15.41 3.79 15.24
CA LEU A 138 14.48 2.75 15.70
C LEU A 138 14.21 2.96 17.18
N ASN A 139 12.95 3.07 17.57
CA ASN A 139 12.52 3.29 18.95
C ASN A 139 13.22 4.49 19.63
N GLY A 140 13.54 5.52 18.84
CA GLY A 140 14.26 6.72 19.29
C GLY A 140 15.79 6.60 19.30
N GLU A 141 16.36 5.42 19.07
CA GLU A 141 17.80 5.21 18.99
C GLU A 141 18.29 5.33 17.54
N TYR A 142 19.42 6.02 17.35
CA TYR A 142 20.05 6.18 16.05
C TYR A 142 20.52 4.84 15.50
N LEU A 143 20.04 4.50 14.29
CA LEU A 143 20.44 3.29 13.58
C LEU A 143 21.55 3.58 12.57
N THR A 144 21.27 4.44 11.59
CA THR A 144 22.19 4.75 10.49
C THR A 144 21.71 5.96 9.69
N SER A 145 22.58 6.45 8.79
CA SER A 145 22.22 7.46 7.80
C SER A 145 22.44 6.93 6.39
N TYR A 146 21.41 6.95 5.57
CA TYR A 146 21.47 6.57 4.17
C TYR A 146 21.72 7.81 3.31
N GLN A 147 22.85 7.82 2.58
CA GLN A 147 23.06 8.73 1.45
C GLN A 147 22.63 7.99 0.20
N ALA A 148 21.46 8.36 -0.35
CA ALA A 148 20.79 7.57 -1.38
C ALA A 148 19.83 8.44 -2.21
N ASP A 149 19.27 7.86 -3.26
CA ASP A 149 18.15 8.45 -3.97
C ASP A 149 16.85 8.35 -3.18
N GLY A 150 16.79 7.47 -2.19
CA GLY A 150 15.68 7.31 -1.28
C GLY A 150 15.81 6.10 -0.35
N LEU A 151 14.74 5.87 0.41
CA LEU A 151 14.56 4.70 1.28
C LEU A 151 13.13 4.20 1.14
N VAL A 152 12.99 2.91 0.88
CA VAL A 152 11.71 2.20 0.87
C VAL A 152 11.54 1.48 2.20
N VAL A 153 10.45 1.77 2.89
CA VAL A 153 10.03 1.07 4.11
C VAL A 153 8.84 0.20 3.73
N ALA A 154 9.06 -1.11 3.62
CA ALA A 154 8.09 -2.05 3.08
C ALA A 154 7.55 -3.01 4.12
N THR A 155 6.26 -3.31 4.03
CA THR A 155 5.61 -4.43 4.72
C THR A 155 6.06 -5.77 4.11
N PRO A 156 5.76 -6.92 4.72
CA PRO A 156 5.95 -8.20 4.07
C PRO A 156 5.22 -8.31 2.73
N THR A 157 3.99 -7.78 2.64
CA THR A 157 3.22 -7.72 1.37
C THR A 157 3.98 -6.92 0.31
N GLY A 158 4.52 -5.76 0.66
CA GLY A 158 5.28 -4.87 -0.23
C GLY A 158 6.69 -5.38 -0.56
N SER A 159 7.16 -6.46 0.07
CA SER A 159 8.48 -7.03 -0.21
C SER A 159 8.63 -7.49 -1.67
N THR A 160 7.53 -7.81 -2.35
CA THR A 160 7.48 -8.18 -3.77
C THR A 160 7.18 -7.01 -4.72
N ALA A 161 6.98 -5.80 -4.18
CA ALA A 161 6.70 -4.56 -4.93
C ALA A 161 7.98 -3.72 -5.13
N TYR A 162 7.97 -2.44 -4.75
CA TYR A 162 9.13 -1.56 -4.98
C TYR A 162 10.37 -2.00 -4.22
N SER A 163 10.21 -2.55 -3.02
CA SER A 163 11.33 -3.11 -2.23
C SER A 163 12.14 -4.13 -3.02
N MET A 164 11.49 -5.04 -3.75
CA MET A 164 12.16 -6.03 -4.59
C MET A 164 12.98 -5.39 -5.71
N SER A 165 12.49 -4.33 -6.32
CA SER A 165 13.18 -3.59 -7.39
C SER A 165 14.47 -2.90 -6.91
N VAL A 166 14.62 -2.69 -5.61
CA VAL A 166 15.81 -2.10 -4.97
C VAL A 166 16.58 -3.12 -4.12
N ASN A 167 16.53 -4.38 -4.52
CA ASN A 167 17.23 -5.52 -3.91
C ASN A 167 16.77 -5.86 -2.48
N GLY A 168 15.55 -5.52 -2.10
CA GLY A 168 14.93 -6.00 -0.86
C GLY A 168 14.68 -7.51 -0.91
N PRO A 169 14.75 -8.22 0.24
CA PRO A 169 14.42 -9.64 0.32
C PRO A 169 12.91 -9.85 0.16
N ILE A 170 12.52 -11.01 -0.36
CA ILE A 170 11.14 -11.47 -0.34
C ILE A 170 10.83 -11.97 1.07
N ILE A 171 9.76 -11.45 1.66
CA ILE A 171 9.29 -11.79 3.00
C ILE A 171 7.91 -12.44 2.89
N VAL A 172 7.70 -13.53 3.62
CA VAL A 172 6.36 -14.15 3.69
C VAL A 172 5.35 -13.19 4.33
N PRO A 173 4.14 -13.07 3.79
CA PRO A 173 3.16 -12.06 4.21
C PRO A 173 2.81 -12.06 5.71
N GLN A 174 2.84 -13.23 6.35
CA GLN A 174 2.53 -13.41 7.78
C GLN A 174 3.73 -13.11 8.70
N SER A 175 4.86 -12.66 8.15
CA SER A 175 6.03 -12.31 8.96
C SER A 175 5.80 -11.01 9.73
N ASN A 176 6.16 -11.01 11.02
CA ASN A 176 6.12 -9.81 11.86
C ASN A 176 7.38 -8.96 11.64
N SER A 177 7.56 -8.46 10.42
CA SER A 177 8.77 -7.74 10.03
C SER A 177 8.48 -6.60 9.06
N ILE A 178 9.40 -5.66 8.98
CA ILE A 178 9.43 -4.54 8.03
C ILE A 178 10.80 -4.52 7.37
N VAL A 179 10.85 -4.14 6.11
CA VAL A 179 12.09 -4.05 5.33
C VAL A 179 12.45 -2.58 5.08
N LEU A 180 13.67 -2.21 5.39
CA LEU A 180 14.28 -0.92 5.03
C LEU A 180 15.20 -1.14 3.83
N SER A 181 14.80 -0.72 2.64
CA SER A 181 15.54 -0.91 1.39
C SER A 181 16.01 0.43 0.81
N PRO A 182 17.30 0.77 0.84
CA PRO A 182 17.81 2.01 0.27
C PRO A 182 17.76 1.97 -1.27
N VAL A 183 17.37 3.09 -1.87
CA VAL A 183 17.30 3.28 -3.33
C VAL A 183 18.60 3.86 -3.82
N ALA A 184 19.33 3.16 -4.67
CA ALA A 184 20.61 3.59 -5.25
C ALA A 184 21.56 4.26 -4.22
N PRO A 185 21.93 3.56 -3.13
CA PRO A 185 22.78 4.13 -2.10
C PRO A 185 24.18 4.44 -2.63
N HIS A 186 24.79 5.52 -2.13
CA HIS A 186 26.17 5.90 -2.50
C HIS A 186 27.20 4.85 -2.05
N SER A 187 26.97 4.26 -0.88
CA SER A 187 27.88 3.22 -0.35
C SER A 187 27.50 1.85 -0.90
N LEU A 188 28.45 1.16 -1.50
CA LEU A 188 28.27 -0.19 -2.05
C LEU A 188 28.08 -1.27 -0.97
N ASN A 189 28.38 -0.96 0.29
CA ASN A 189 28.27 -1.92 1.41
C ASN A 189 26.89 -1.90 2.10
N VAL A 190 26.03 -0.93 1.77
CA VAL A 190 24.70 -0.85 2.35
C VAL A 190 23.82 -1.95 1.76
N ARG A 191 23.08 -2.61 2.62
CA ARG A 191 22.12 -3.67 2.27
C ARG A 191 20.76 -3.35 2.89
N PRO A 192 19.67 -3.86 2.33
CA PRO A 192 18.37 -3.84 2.98
C PRO A 192 18.44 -4.47 4.37
N LEU A 193 17.72 -3.90 5.31
CA LEU A 193 17.64 -4.34 6.69
C LEU A 193 16.22 -4.81 7.00
N VAL A 194 16.10 -5.97 7.62
CA VAL A 194 14.82 -6.49 8.13
C VAL A 194 14.77 -6.22 9.62
N ILE A 195 13.69 -5.61 10.07
CA ILE A 195 13.44 -5.24 11.48
C ILE A 195 12.10 -5.80 11.95
N PRO A 196 11.84 -5.95 13.26
CA PRO A 196 10.52 -6.28 13.78
C PRO A 196 9.46 -5.22 13.41
N ASP A 197 8.23 -5.65 13.15
CA ASP A 197 7.11 -4.75 12.84
C ASP A 197 6.59 -3.99 14.07
N SER A 198 7.04 -4.38 15.27
CA SER A 198 6.80 -3.68 16.53
C SER A 198 7.64 -2.41 16.71
N ASP A 199 8.68 -2.22 15.87
CA ASP A 199 9.57 -1.07 16.00
C ASP A 199 8.95 0.20 15.41
N ILE A 200 9.17 1.30 16.10
CA ILE A 200 8.82 2.64 15.60
C ILE A 200 10.01 3.18 14.79
N ILE A 201 9.78 3.41 13.51
CA ILE A 201 10.77 3.96 12.60
C ILE A 201 10.62 5.46 12.59
N THR A 202 11.70 6.19 12.84
CA THR A 202 11.73 7.66 12.71
C THR A 202 12.76 8.04 11.66
N LEU A 203 12.35 8.85 10.68
CA LEU A 203 13.20 9.35 9.61
C LEU A 203 13.30 10.87 9.67
N ARG A 204 14.53 11.40 9.52
CA ARG A 204 14.80 12.83 9.31
C ARG A 204 15.54 12.99 8.01
N VAL A 205 15.03 13.84 7.11
CA VAL A 205 15.53 13.96 5.75
C VAL A 205 16.24 15.28 5.56
N GLU A 206 17.49 15.22 5.09
CA GLU A 206 18.24 16.36 4.59
C GLU A 206 18.24 16.33 3.05
N SER A 207 17.85 17.44 2.44
CA SER A 207 17.84 17.63 1.00
C SER A 207 18.39 19.02 0.64
N ARG A 208 19.28 19.09 -0.33
CA ARG A 208 19.81 20.37 -0.84
C ARG A 208 18.72 21.28 -1.38
N ASN A 209 17.69 20.70 -1.98
CA ASN A 209 16.54 21.43 -2.56
C ASN A 209 15.45 21.74 -1.55
N LYS A 210 15.71 21.50 -0.25
CA LYS A 210 14.74 21.74 0.85
C LYS A 210 13.41 20.96 0.74
N TYR A 211 13.30 20.07 -0.21
CA TYR A 211 12.09 19.24 -0.43
C TYR A 211 12.47 17.81 -0.78
N PHE A 212 11.59 16.89 -0.46
CA PHE A 212 11.65 15.49 -0.84
C PHE A 212 10.24 14.96 -1.13
N LEU A 213 10.13 13.75 -1.65
CA LEU A 213 8.88 13.10 -1.99
C LEU A 213 8.60 11.98 -1.00
N ILE A 214 7.36 11.88 -0.53
CA ILE A 214 6.85 10.71 0.18
C ILE A 214 5.80 10.05 -0.71
N SER A 215 5.88 8.73 -0.85
CA SER A 215 4.93 7.92 -1.60
C SER A 215 4.40 6.79 -0.73
N LEU A 216 3.09 6.66 -0.62
CA LEU A 216 2.37 5.59 0.05
C LEU A 216 1.62 4.78 -1.02
N ASP A 217 2.07 3.56 -1.32
CA ASP A 217 1.48 2.72 -2.36
C ASP A 217 1.23 3.49 -3.67
N GLY A 218 2.23 4.27 -4.12
CA GLY A 218 2.17 5.08 -5.35
C GLY A 218 1.48 6.45 -5.22
N ARG A 219 0.79 6.75 -4.12
CA ARG A 219 0.24 8.09 -3.84
C ARG A 219 1.35 8.99 -3.31
N SER A 220 1.73 10.01 -4.06
CA SER A 220 2.93 10.78 -3.77
C SER A 220 2.64 12.24 -3.42
N GLU A 221 3.34 12.76 -2.41
CA GLU A 221 3.31 14.18 -2.03
C GLU A 221 4.71 14.72 -1.74
N ILE A 222 4.86 16.04 -1.95
CA ILE A 222 6.10 16.76 -1.70
C ILE A 222 6.09 17.31 -0.28
N PHE A 223 7.15 17.04 0.47
CA PHE A 223 7.35 17.50 1.84
C PHE A 223 8.61 18.36 1.97
N PRO A 224 8.62 19.36 2.88
CA PRO A 224 9.83 20.12 3.19
C PRO A 224 10.82 19.27 3.97
N ALA A 225 12.12 19.44 3.70
CA ALA A 225 13.18 18.85 4.50
C ALA A 225 13.13 19.39 5.94
N GLY A 226 13.59 18.59 6.90
CA GLY A 226 13.63 18.96 8.32
C GLY A 226 12.41 18.54 9.13
N ILE A 227 11.35 18.03 8.49
CA ILE A 227 10.25 17.40 9.23
C ILE A 227 10.62 15.98 9.68
N GLU A 228 10.07 15.57 10.78
CA GLU A 228 10.20 14.21 11.29
C GLU A 228 9.06 13.34 10.77
N LEU A 229 9.43 12.18 10.23
CA LEU A 229 8.50 11.16 9.76
C LEU A 229 8.54 10.00 10.74
N LYS A 230 7.41 9.64 11.32
CA LYS A 230 7.28 8.43 12.14
C LYS A 230 6.44 7.41 11.41
N MET A 231 6.87 6.16 11.46
CA MET A 231 6.19 5.03 10.83
C MET A 231 6.09 3.89 11.83
N SER A 232 4.93 3.27 11.88
CA SER A 232 4.67 2.07 12.68
C SER A 232 3.59 1.22 12.01
N LYS A 233 3.43 0.01 12.49
CA LYS A 233 2.30 -0.86 12.19
C LYS A 233 1.00 -0.24 12.67
#